data_17cf2a8f177d549ff5b003045fb41e63
#
_entry.id   17cf2a8f177d549ff5b003045fb41e63
#
_cell.length_a   1.000
_cell.length_b   1.000
_cell.length_c   1.000
_cell.angle_alpha   90.00
_cell.angle_beta   90.00
_cell.angle_gamma   90.00
#
_symmetry.space_group_name_H-M   'P 1'
#
loop_
_entity.id
_entity.type
_entity.pdbx_description
1 polymer ?
#
loop_
_entity_poly.entity_id
_entity_poly.type
_entity_poly.pdbx_seq_one_letter_code
_entity_poly.pdbx_strand_id
1 'polypeptide(L)'
;VHPEINHEQLKQYRQAAADLDALRRDVGERIDRAKQGDDLAAGYEALSELETRMEDFKNLRSSLTPLDLFRATYNVEVHGPYEVSFVIPRGTSRFDLLREAYDFLPEDQLVSGLIQLRVWATEPSFTEASDATERVHIKVHDDRRFQETKELNEYLEEKNAVMASFEDVVTAFAVHFVATQDALFPENEDTLDTELVMTTGASLRFDSVCGLFFEPFIEGSSPVMVAERVSSRPGK
;
A
#
# COMPACT_ATOMS: atom_id res chain seq x y z
N VAL A 1 -7.64 6.11 21.44
CA VAL A 1 -7.28 4.73 21.81
C VAL A 1 -7.52 3.91 20.56
N HIS A 2 -6.44 3.57 19.83
CA HIS A 2 -6.55 2.69 18.66
C HIS A 2 -6.95 1.30 19.14
N PRO A 3 -7.94 0.63 18.51
CA PRO A 3 -8.22 -0.75 18.81
C PRO A 3 -6.95 -1.56 18.50
N GLU A 4 -6.52 -2.37 19.47
CA GLU A 4 -5.38 -3.27 19.27
C GLU A 4 -5.65 -4.13 18.02
N ILE A 5 -4.71 -4.08 17.08
CA ILE A 5 -4.80 -4.88 15.86
C ILE A 5 -4.74 -6.35 16.27
N ASN A 6 -5.78 -7.10 15.96
CA ASN A 6 -5.76 -8.54 16.15
C ASN A 6 -4.93 -9.21 15.03
N HIS A 7 -3.60 -9.18 15.18
CA HIS A 7 -2.65 -9.75 14.23
C HIS A 7 -2.94 -11.22 13.91
N GLU A 8 -3.48 -11.98 14.85
CA GLU A 8 -3.82 -13.39 14.63
C GLU A 8 -5.03 -13.54 13.69
N GLN A 9 -6.07 -12.71 13.86
CA GLN A 9 -7.21 -12.71 12.94
C GLN A 9 -6.81 -12.27 11.52
N LEU A 10 -5.95 -11.25 11.40
CA LEU A 10 -5.44 -10.83 10.09
C LEU A 10 -4.62 -11.93 9.41
N LYS A 11 -3.80 -12.63 10.17
CA LYS A 11 -3.03 -13.77 9.65
C LYS A 11 -3.95 -14.90 9.20
N GLN A 12 -4.97 -15.22 9.99
CA GLN A 12 -5.98 -16.24 9.65
C GLN A 12 -6.75 -15.84 8.38
N TYR A 13 -7.15 -14.58 8.24
CA TYR A 13 -7.83 -14.08 7.04
C TYR A 13 -6.95 -14.21 5.80
N ARG A 14 -5.68 -13.77 5.87
CA ARG A 14 -4.73 -13.87 4.75
C ARG A 14 -4.49 -15.31 4.33
N GLN A 15 -4.32 -16.20 5.30
CA GLN A 15 -4.15 -17.63 5.03
C GLN A 15 -5.40 -18.22 4.38
N ALA A 16 -6.59 -17.91 4.91
CA ALA A 16 -7.86 -18.39 4.35
C ALA A 16 -8.10 -17.85 2.93
N ALA A 17 -7.72 -16.61 2.65
CA ALA A 17 -7.80 -16.05 1.29
C ALA A 17 -6.87 -16.77 0.31
N ALA A 18 -5.62 -17.03 0.71
CA ALA A 18 -4.66 -17.78 -0.11
C ALA A 18 -5.10 -19.21 -0.37
N ASP A 19 -5.62 -19.89 0.66
CA ASP A 19 -6.14 -21.25 0.56
C ASP A 19 -7.36 -21.32 -0.35
N LEU A 20 -8.25 -20.33 -0.29
CA LEU A 20 -9.42 -20.24 -1.17
C LEU A 20 -9.04 -20.03 -2.63
N ASP A 21 -8.03 -19.21 -2.91
CA ASP A 21 -7.53 -18.97 -4.27
C ASP A 21 -6.82 -20.25 -4.83
N ALA A 22 -6.11 -20.98 -4.00
CA ALA A 22 -5.52 -22.25 -4.37
C ALA A 22 -6.61 -23.29 -4.67
N LEU A 23 -7.64 -23.38 -3.81
CA LEU A 23 -8.77 -24.29 -3.99
C LEU A 23 -9.57 -23.97 -5.26
N ARG A 24 -9.83 -22.69 -5.56
CA ARG A 24 -10.52 -22.29 -6.80
C ARG A 24 -9.79 -22.77 -8.06
N ARG A 25 -8.46 -22.73 -8.06
CA ARG A 25 -7.67 -23.26 -9.18
C ARG A 25 -7.77 -24.77 -9.29
N ASP A 26 -7.60 -25.48 -8.17
CA ASP A 26 -7.73 -26.94 -8.13
C ASP A 26 -9.13 -27.41 -8.56
N VAL A 27 -10.17 -26.76 -8.06
CA VAL A 27 -11.56 -27.05 -8.44
C VAL A 27 -11.77 -26.83 -9.94
N GLY A 28 -11.23 -25.74 -10.51
CA GLY A 28 -11.28 -25.50 -11.95
C GLY A 28 -10.67 -26.65 -12.75
N GLU A 29 -9.48 -27.10 -12.36
CA GLU A 29 -8.81 -28.24 -13.01
C GLU A 29 -9.57 -29.57 -12.82
N ARG A 30 -10.17 -29.79 -11.66
CA ARG A 30 -11.00 -31.00 -11.39
C ARG A 30 -12.27 -30.98 -12.23
N ILE A 31 -12.94 -29.85 -12.38
CA ILE A 31 -14.11 -29.69 -13.25
C ILE A 31 -13.75 -29.96 -14.71
N ASP A 32 -12.64 -29.44 -15.19
CA ASP A 32 -12.22 -29.65 -16.59
C ASP A 32 -11.85 -31.12 -16.85
N ARG A 33 -11.24 -31.79 -15.90
CA ARG A 33 -10.99 -33.24 -15.96
C ARG A 33 -12.30 -34.06 -15.93
N ALA A 34 -13.25 -33.67 -15.08
CA ALA A 34 -14.57 -34.31 -15.00
C ALA A 34 -15.33 -34.22 -16.32
N LYS A 35 -15.29 -33.04 -17.00
CA LYS A 35 -15.90 -32.84 -18.32
C LYS A 35 -15.30 -33.77 -19.40
N GLN A 36 -13.99 -34.03 -19.30
CA GLN A 36 -13.27 -34.88 -20.26
C GLN A 36 -13.47 -36.38 -20.00
N GLY A 37 -13.70 -36.76 -18.75
CA GLY A 37 -13.77 -38.13 -18.29
C GLY A 37 -15.16 -38.68 -17.96
N ASP A 38 -16.23 -37.89 -18.20
CA ASP A 38 -17.62 -38.21 -17.79
C ASP A 38 -17.81 -38.45 -16.27
N ASP A 39 -16.87 -37.99 -15.43
CA ASP A 39 -16.98 -38.14 -13.96
C ASP A 39 -17.61 -36.84 -13.35
N LEU A 40 -18.89 -36.69 -13.56
CA LEU A 40 -19.66 -35.59 -13.04
C LEU A 40 -19.72 -35.55 -11.50
N ALA A 41 -19.64 -36.75 -10.86
CA ALA A 41 -19.70 -36.83 -9.39
C ALA A 41 -18.49 -36.11 -8.74
N ALA A 42 -17.30 -36.36 -9.25
CA ALA A 42 -16.08 -35.65 -8.78
C ALA A 42 -16.14 -34.12 -8.99
N GLY A 43 -16.78 -33.68 -10.07
CA GLY A 43 -17.02 -32.24 -10.32
C GLY A 43 -17.96 -31.63 -9.29
N TYR A 44 -19.07 -32.30 -8.94
CA TYR A 44 -20.00 -31.84 -7.92
C TYR A 44 -19.38 -31.82 -6.52
N GLU A 45 -18.59 -32.82 -6.16
CA GLU A 45 -17.89 -32.87 -4.89
C GLU A 45 -16.90 -31.68 -4.75
N ALA A 46 -16.15 -31.39 -5.80
CA ALA A 46 -15.24 -30.26 -5.83
C ALA A 46 -15.97 -28.89 -5.65
N LEU A 47 -17.13 -28.73 -6.30
CA LEU A 47 -17.95 -27.54 -6.14
C LEU A 47 -18.50 -27.41 -4.71
N SER A 48 -18.98 -28.49 -4.11
CA SER A 48 -19.49 -28.49 -2.73
C SER A 48 -18.39 -28.13 -1.71
N GLU A 49 -17.17 -28.62 -1.92
CA GLU A 49 -16.02 -28.24 -1.10
C GLU A 49 -15.73 -26.72 -1.22
N LEU A 50 -15.74 -26.18 -2.44
CA LEU A 50 -15.52 -24.76 -2.68
C LEU A 50 -16.61 -23.91 -2.02
N GLU A 51 -17.89 -24.29 -2.14
CA GLU A 51 -19.00 -23.58 -1.50
C GLU A 51 -18.86 -23.52 0.02
N THR A 52 -18.47 -24.63 0.66
CA THR A 52 -18.24 -24.68 2.10
C THR A 52 -17.11 -23.75 2.51
N ARG A 53 -15.98 -23.76 1.81
CA ARG A 53 -14.85 -22.89 2.11
C ARG A 53 -15.15 -21.41 1.85
N MET A 54 -15.97 -21.12 0.85
CA MET A 54 -16.43 -19.75 0.59
C MET A 54 -17.30 -19.21 1.73
N GLU A 55 -18.18 -20.03 2.30
CA GLU A 55 -19.00 -19.61 3.44
C GLU A 55 -18.17 -19.41 4.71
N ASP A 56 -17.21 -20.30 4.99
CA ASP A 56 -16.26 -20.13 6.09
C ASP A 56 -15.46 -18.82 5.95
N PHE A 57 -14.98 -18.53 4.75
CA PHE A 57 -14.25 -17.29 4.46
C PHE A 57 -15.12 -16.04 4.63
N LYS A 58 -16.38 -16.09 4.18
CA LYS A 58 -17.35 -15.01 4.34
C LYS A 58 -17.63 -14.71 5.82
N ASN A 59 -17.77 -15.77 6.64
CA ASN A 59 -17.95 -15.62 8.08
C ASN A 59 -16.73 -15.00 8.75
N LEU A 60 -15.51 -15.43 8.38
CA LEU A 60 -14.27 -14.83 8.87
C LEU A 60 -14.17 -13.36 8.47
N ARG A 61 -14.46 -13.03 7.19
CA ARG A 61 -14.47 -11.67 6.69
C ARG A 61 -15.44 -10.77 7.44
N SER A 62 -16.65 -11.25 7.77
CA SER A 62 -17.66 -10.48 8.50
C SER A 62 -17.28 -10.19 9.97
N SER A 63 -16.29 -10.90 10.51
CA SER A 63 -15.77 -10.67 11.86
C SER A 63 -14.70 -9.57 11.93
N LEU A 64 -14.20 -9.09 10.78
CA LEU A 64 -13.17 -8.06 10.67
C LEU A 64 -13.81 -6.68 10.49
N THR A 65 -13.16 -5.66 11.07
CA THR A 65 -13.53 -4.28 10.78
C THR A 65 -13.14 -3.91 9.33
N PRO A 66 -13.76 -2.88 8.73
CA PRO A 66 -13.34 -2.39 7.41
C PRO A 66 -11.84 -2.03 7.37
N LEU A 67 -11.30 -1.43 8.43
CA LEU A 67 -9.88 -1.10 8.54
C LEU A 67 -8.99 -2.35 8.58
N ASP A 68 -9.41 -3.40 9.31
CA ASP A 68 -8.68 -4.66 9.34
C ASP A 68 -8.70 -5.35 7.97
N LEU A 69 -9.83 -5.26 7.25
CA LEU A 69 -9.93 -5.76 5.88
C LEU A 69 -8.98 -5.01 4.93
N PHE A 70 -8.92 -3.68 5.02
CA PHE A 70 -7.99 -2.87 4.26
C PHE A 70 -6.54 -3.33 4.52
N ARG A 71 -6.14 -3.39 5.79
CA ARG A 71 -4.79 -3.84 6.18
C ARG A 71 -4.48 -5.25 5.72
N ALA A 72 -5.47 -6.15 5.77
CA ALA A 72 -5.30 -7.52 5.31
C ALA A 72 -5.18 -7.62 3.79
N THR A 73 -6.05 -6.93 3.05
CA THR A 73 -6.09 -6.94 1.58
C THR A 73 -4.76 -6.45 1.00
N TYR A 74 -4.25 -5.36 1.54
CA TYR A 74 -3.01 -4.74 1.06
C TYR A 74 -1.77 -5.18 1.84
N ASN A 75 -1.89 -6.14 2.74
CA ASN A 75 -0.79 -6.65 3.58
C ASN A 75 0.04 -5.53 4.21
N VAL A 76 -0.64 -4.56 4.83
CA VAL A 76 0.01 -3.38 5.39
C VAL A 76 0.80 -3.75 6.64
N GLU A 77 2.08 -3.38 6.66
CA GLU A 77 3.00 -3.56 7.79
C GLU A 77 3.73 -2.25 8.05
N VAL A 78 3.59 -1.71 9.24
CA VAL A 78 4.30 -0.51 9.70
C VAL A 78 5.54 -0.95 10.47
N HIS A 79 6.72 -0.55 9.99
CA HIS A 79 8.00 -0.95 10.56
C HIS A 79 8.60 0.10 11.47
N GLY A 80 8.09 1.33 11.40
CA GLY A 80 8.51 2.48 12.19
C GLY A 80 7.67 3.72 11.87
N PRO A 81 7.97 4.86 12.49
CA PRO A 81 7.20 6.09 12.29
C PRO A 81 7.26 6.59 10.83
N TYR A 82 8.35 6.29 10.13
CA TYR A 82 8.59 6.75 8.75
C TYR A 82 8.85 5.59 7.79
N GLU A 83 8.34 4.40 8.11
CA GLU A 83 8.60 3.20 7.32
C GLU A 83 7.37 2.30 7.25
N VAL A 84 6.94 1.99 6.03
CA VAL A 84 5.76 1.16 5.76
C VAL A 84 5.98 0.24 4.57
N SER A 85 5.45 -0.97 4.65
CA SER A 85 5.34 -1.85 3.49
C SER A 85 3.89 -2.27 3.25
N PHE A 86 3.56 -2.49 1.98
CA PHE A 86 2.24 -2.95 1.55
C PHE A 86 2.33 -3.70 0.22
N VAL A 87 1.23 -4.33 -0.17
CA VAL A 87 1.13 -5.09 -1.41
C VAL A 87 0.04 -4.46 -2.28
N ILE A 88 0.34 -4.27 -3.55
CA ILE A 88 -0.64 -3.95 -4.58
C ILE A 88 -1.00 -5.28 -5.26
N PRO A 89 -2.22 -5.81 -5.09
CA PRO A 89 -2.63 -7.06 -5.69
C PRO A 89 -2.64 -6.95 -7.22
N ARG A 90 -2.42 -8.08 -7.90
CA ARG A 90 -2.59 -8.15 -9.35
C ARG A 90 -3.98 -7.69 -9.76
N GLY A 91 -4.05 -6.85 -10.78
CA GLY A 91 -5.31 -6.30 -11.29
C GLY A 91 -5.84 -5.10 -10.51
N THR A 92 -5.11 -4.63 -9.49
CA THR A 92 -5.41 -3.43 -8.70
C THR A 92 -4.47 -2.31 -9.11
N SER A 93 -4.97 -1.09 -9.20
CA SER A 93 -4.17 0.10 -9.43
C SER A 93 -3.81 0.80 -8.09
N ARG A 94 -2.80 1.69 -8.12
CA ARG A 94 -2.52 2.57 -6.98
C ARG A 94 -3.71 3.49 -6.67
N PHE A 95 -4.44 3.88 -7.71
CA PHE A 95 -5.64 4.69 -7.55
C PHE A 95 -6.76 3.94 -6.79
N ASP A 96 -6.97 2.66 -7.06
CA ASP A 96 -7.94 1.85 -6.32
C ASP A 96 -7.60 1.77 -4.84
N LEU A 97 -6.32 1.53 -4.52
CA LEU A 97 -5.83 1.51 -3.14
C LEU A 97 -6.01 2.87 -2.47
N LEU A 98 -5.64 3.97 -3.14
CA LEU A 98 -5.83 5.32 -2.62
C LEU A 98 -7.30 5.62 -2.36
N ARG A 99 -8.19 5.28 -3.29
CA ARG A 99 -9.64 5.48 -3.14
C ARG A 99 -10.17 4.74 -1.90
N GLU A 100 -9.77 3.50 -1.69
CA GLU A 100 -10.15 2.75 -0.48
C GLU A 100 -9.54 3.35 0.79
N ALA A 101 -8.29 3.82 0.73
CA ALA A 101 -7.66 4.48 1.87
C ALA A 101 -8.40 5.76 2.29
N TYR A 102 -8.93 6.52 1.34
CA TYR A 102 -9.68 7.75 1.61
C TYR A 102 -10.96 7.52 2.42
N ASP A 103 -11.57 6.36 2.34
CA ASP A 103 -12.76 6.02 3.15
C ASP A 103 -12.46 6.01 4.67
N PHE A 104 -11.18 5.98 5.05
CA PHE A 104 -10.72 6.00 6.44
C PHE A 104 -10.14 7.34 6.90
N LEU A 105 -10.06 8.33 6.01
CA LEU A 105 -9.55 9.65 6.38
C LEU A 105 -10.60 10.47 7.12
N PRO A 106 -10.20 11.35 8.06
CA PRO A 106 -11.10 12.30 8.69
C PRO A 106 -11.81 13.21 7.67
N GLU A 107 -13.06 13.60 7.96
CA GLU A 107 -13.88 14.41 7.03
C GLU A 107 -13.24 15.76 6.68
N ASP A 108 -12.52 16.38 7.61
CA ASP A 108 -11.79 17.63 7.41
C ASP A 108 -10.63 17.52 6.43
N GLN A 109 -10.06 16.33 6.28
CA GLN A 109 -9.00 16.02 5.30
C GLN A 109 -9.54 15.55 3.95
N LEU A 110 -10.80 15.11 3.88
CA LEU A 110 -11.42 14.61 2.65
C LEU A 110 -11.53 15.67 1.56
N VAL A 111 -11.73 16.94 1.90
CA VAL A 111 -11.93 18.02 0.89
C VAL A 111 -10.69 18.22 0.05
N SER A 112 -9.51 18.33 0.66
CA SER A 112 -8.24 18.45 -0.06
C SER A 112 -7.85 17.15 -0.76
N GLY A 113 -8.07 16.03 -0.09
CA GLY A 113 -7.84 14.70 -0.62
C GLY A 113 -8.68 14.40 -1.87
N LEU A 114 -9.95 14.77 -1.90
CA LEU A 114 -10.81 14.59 -3.08
C LEU A 114 -10.33 15.37 -4.31
N ILE A 115 -9.77 16.57 -4.13
CA ILE A 115 -9.19 17.33 -5.24
C ILE A 115 -7.98 16.60 -5.81
N GLN A 116 -7.10 16.09 -4.97
CA GLN A 116 -5.92 15.34 -5.39
C GLN A 116 -6.31 14.01 -6.05
N LEU A 117 -7.27 13.26 -5.50
CA LEU A 117 -7.81 12.07 -6.14
C LEU A 117 -8.30 12.32 -7.56
N ARG A 118 -8.96 13.45 -7.81
CA ARG A 118 -9.40 13.81 -9.16
C ARG A 118 -8.24 14.03 -10.12
N VAL A 119 -7.16 14.64 -9.66
CA VAL A 119 -5.94 14.81 -10.46
C VAL A 119 -5.31 13.45 -10.74
N TRP A 120 -5.12 12.62 -9.71
CA TRP A 120 -4.49 11.31 -9.88
C TRP A 120 -5.35 10.31 -10.67
N ALA A 121 -6.68 10.47 -10.66
CA ALA A 121 -7.59 9.66 -11.49
C ALA A 121 -7.34 9.82 -13.00
N THR A 122 -6.60 10.83 -13.43
CA THR A 122 -6.26 11.07 -14.83
C THR A 122 -4.83 10.65 -15.19
N GLU A 123 -4.00 10.34 -14.19
CA GLU A 123 -2.60 9.99 -14.41
C GLU A 123 -2.44 8.47 -14.60
N PRO A 124 -1.90 8.02 -15.75
CA PRO A 124 -1.71 6.59 -16.04
C PRO A 124 -0.91 5.85 -14.98
N SER A 125 0.14 6.48 -14.41
CA SER A 125 0.99 5.90 -13.36
C SER A 125 0.23 5.51 -12.08
N PHE A 126 -0.93 6.13 -11.82
CA PHE A 126 -1.83 5.76 -10.72
C PHE A 126 -2.94 4.80 -11.15
N THR A 127 -3.45 4.92 -12.39
CA THR A 127 -4.67 4.23 -12.82
C THR A 127 -4.41 2.90 -13.54
N GLU A 128 -3.19 2.66 -14.01
CA GLU A 128 -2.85 1.38 -14.62
C GLU A 128 -2.84 0.28 -13.56
N ALA A 129 -3.61 -0.79 -13.85
CA ALA A 129 -3.66 -1.95 -12.99
C ALA A 129 -2.35 -2.74 -13.08
N SER A 130 -1.85 -3.21 -11.95
CA SER A 130 -0.62 -4.01 -11.92
C SER A 130 -0.82 -5.38 -12.58
N ASP A 131 0.06 -5.75 -13.50
CA ASP A 131 0.06 -7.05 -14.17
C ASP A 131 0.47 -8.21 -13.24
N ALA A 132 1.12 -7.90 -12.15
CA ALA A 132 1.56 -8.84 -11.12
C ALA A 132 1.31 -8.28 -9.73
N THR A 133 1.31 -9.15 -8.72
CA THR A 133 1.32 -8.70 -7.32
C THR A 133 2.64 -8.00 -7.02
N GLU A 134 2.55 -6.73 -6.64
CA GLU A 134 3.70 -5.87 -6.36
C GLU A 134 3.84 -5.64 -4.86
N ARG A 135 5.03 -5.86 -4.30
CA ARG A 135 5.36 -5.45 -2.93
C ARG A 135 6.08 -4.11 -2.97
N VAL A 136 5.54 -3.15 -2.24
CA VAL A 136 6.12 -1.81 -2.07
C VAL A 136 6.58 -1.69 -0.61
N HIS A 137 7.80 -1.20 -0.42
CA HIS A 137 8.37 -0.92 0.90
C HIS A 137 9.06 0.43 0.84
N ILE A 138 8.55 1.39 1.58
CA ILE A 138 9.02 2.78 1.58
C ILE A 138 9.56 3.12 2.96
N LYS A 139 10.74 3.74 2.96
CA LYS A 139 11.37 4.31 4.14
C LYS A 139 11.78 5.74 3.85
N VAL A 140 11.36 6.66 4.71
CA VAL A 140 11.86 8.04 4.70
C VAL A 140 13.06 8.14 5.64
N HIS A 141 14.17 8.64 5.11
CA HIS A 141 15.41 8.84 5.87
C HIS A 141 15.35 10.20 6.56
N ASP A 142 15.20 10.19 7.87
CA ASP A 142 15.09 11.38 8.71
C ASP A 142 16.45 11.86 9.28
N ASP A 143 17.52 11.10 9.02
CA ASP A 143 18.86 11.33 9.55
C ASP A 143 19.64 12.39 8.77
N ARG A 144 19.21 12.76 7.55
CA ARG A 144 19.91 13.71 6.69
C ARG A 144 18.96 14.50 5.78
N ARG A 145 19.37 15.76 5.55
CA ARG A 145 18.70 16.70 4.65
C ARG A 145 19.65 17.15 3.57
N PHE A 146 19.12 17.31 2.35
CA PHE A 146 19.88 17.64 1.15
C PHE A 146 19.37 18.94 0.54
N GLN A 147 20.26 19.80 0.11
CA GLN A 147 19.95 21.01 -0.64
C GLN A 147 20.43 20.97 -2.09
N GLU A 148 21.36 20.07 -2.38
CA GLU A 148 21.95 19.89 -3.70
C GLU A 148 21.69 18.45 -4.21
N THR A 149 21.34 18.35 -5.48
CA THR A 149 21.15 17.06 -6.17
C THR A 149 22.39 16.17 -6.12
N LYS A 150 23.57 16.80 -6.17
CA LYS A 150 24.85 16.09 -6.13
C LYS A 150 25.03 15.34 -4.80
N GLU A 151 24.82 16.00 -3.67
CA GLU A 151 24.94 15.39 -2.34
C GLU A 151 23.94 14.24 -2.15
N LEU A 152 22.72 14.43 -2.66
CA LEU A 152 21.68 13.41 -2.63
C LEU A 152 22.09 12.17 -3.43
N ASN A 153 22.61 12.35 -4.65
CA ASN A 153 23.05 11.24 -5.49
C ASN A 153 24.25 10.49 -4.87
N GLU A 154 25.23 11.22 -4.32
CA GLU A 154 26.36 10.64 -3.61
C GLU A 154 25.90 9.79 -2.41
N TYR A 155 24.92 10.27 -1.65
CA TYR A 155 24.33 9.53 -0.53
C TYR A 155 23.62 8.26 -0.99
N LEU A 156 22.79 8.33 -2.03
CA LEU A 156 22.09 7.17 -2.58
C LEU A 156 23.07 6.10 -3.10
N GLU A 157 24.14 6.53 -3.78
CA GLU A 157 25.21 5.63 -4.24
C GLU A 157 25.92 4.98 -3.05
N GLU A 158 26.31 5.75 -2.02
CA GLU A 158 26.98 5.24 -0.82
C GLU A 158 26.12 4.19 -0.10
N LYS A 159 24.81 4.45 0.03
CA LYS A 159 23.86 3.53 0.67
C LYS A 159 23.41 2.39 -0.23
N ASN A 160 23.77 2.41 -1.53
CA ASN A 160 23.19 1.53 -2.54
C ASN A 160 21.65 1.54 -2.49
N ALA A 161 21.11 2.72 -2.28
CA ALA A 161 19.68 2.98 -2.13
C ALA A 161 19.06 3.43 -3.45
N VAL A 162 17.77 3.17 -3.63
CA VAL A 162 17.01 3.60 -4.79
C VAL A 162 15.93 4.56 -4.34
N MET A 163 15.93 5.77 -4.90
CA MET A 163 14.88 6.74 -4.61
C MET A 163 13.51 6.19 -5.00
N ALA A 164 12.54 6.33 -4.10
CA ALA A 164 11.18 5.90 -4.36
C ALA A 164 10.51 6.76 -5.43
N SER A 165 9.60 6.17 -6.20
CA SER A 165 8.78 6.93 -7.15
C SER A 165 7.78 7.84 -6.41
N PHE A 166 7.35 8.90 -7.08
CA PHE A 166 6.32 9.79 -6.57
C PHE A 166 5.05 9.03 -6.19
N GLU A 167 4.59 8.15 -7.07
CA GLU A 167 3.38 7.36 -6.91
C GLU A 167 3.47 6.40 -5.71
N ASP A 168 4.63 5.77 -5.54
CA ASP A 168 4.87 4.86 -4.42
C ASP A 168 4.83 5.59 -3.09
N VAL A 169 5.43 6.79 -3.02
CA VAL A 169 5.46 7.59 -1.79
C VAL A 169 4.09 8.16 -1.44
N VAL A 170 3.33 8.67 -2.43
CA VAL A 170 1.95 9.12 -2.23
C VAL A 170 1.07 7.98 -1.71
N THR A 171 1.19 6.80 -2.32
CA THR A 171 0.44 5.62 -1.89
C THR A 171 0.87 5.17 -0.49
N ALA A 172 2.18 5.14 -0.22
CA ALA A 172 2.73 4.80 1.09
C ALA A 172 2.28 5.75 2.19
N PHE A 173 2.23 7.06 1.88
CA PHE A 173 1.72 8.07 2.81
C PHE A 173 0.27 7.77 3.21
N ALA A 174 -0.62 7.55 2.24
CA ALA A 174 -2.03 7.24 2.52
C ALA A 174 -2.18 5.95 3.33
N VAL A 175 -1.46 4.89 2.95
CA VAL A 175 -1.48 3.60 3.65
C VAL A 175 -0.96 3.73 5.08
N HIS A 176 0.15 4.43 5.29
CA HIS A 176 0.71 4.68 6.61
C HIS A 176 -0.26 5.47 7.49
N PHE A 177 -0.81 6.56 6.94
CA PHE A 177 -1.76 7.41 7.66
C PHE A 177 -3.02 6.64 8.08
N VAL A 178 -3.60 5.83 7.19
CA VAL A 178 -4.74 4.96 7.53
C VAL A 178 -4.36 3.97 8.63
N ALA A 179 -3.13 3.44 8.60
CA ALA A 179 -2.68 2.45 9.58
C ALA A 179 -2.35 3.04 10.96
N THR A 180 -1.82 4.26 11.03
CA THR A 180 -1.26 4.83 12.26
C THR A 180 -1.99 6.09 12.74
N GLN A 181 -2.68 6.80 11.85
CA GLN A 181 -3.19 8.16 12.02
C GLN A 181 -2.07 9.20 12.18
N ASP A 182 -0.84 8.85 11.82
CA ASP A 182 0.32 9.72 11.84
C ASP A 182 0.86 9.91 10.42
N ALA A 183 1.49 11.05 10.15
CA ALA A 183 2.14 11.30 8.88
C ALA A 183 3.34 10.36 8.67
N LEU A 184 3.56 9.91 7.44
CA LEU A 184 4.77 9.17 7.05
C LEU A 184 6.02 10.05 7.07
N PHE A 185 5.84 11.37 7.02
CA PHE A 185 6.94 12.33 6.96
C PHE A 185 7.16 12.94 8.34
N PRO A 186 8.42 13.18 8.76
CA PRO A 186 8.73 13.86 10.00
C PRO A 186 8.13 15.28 10.02
N GLU A 187 7.66 15.70 11.20
CA GLU A 187 7.19 17.06 11.40
C GLU A 187 8.36 18.05 11.35
N ASN A 188 8.11 19.21 10.77
CA ASN A 188 9.04 20.32 10.82
C ASN A 188 8.87 21.08 12.14
N GLU A 189 9.93 21.17 12.94
CA GLU A 189 9.89 21.82 14.27
C GLU A 189 9.53 23.30 14.21
N ASP A 190 9.79 23.98 13.09
CA ASP A 190 9.56 25.40 12.90
C ASP A 190 8.18 25.75 12.32
N THR A 191 7.48 24.75 11.79
CA THR A 191 6.17 24.91 11.13
C THR A 191 5.20 23.82 11.59
N LEU A 192 3.91 23.97 11.27
CA LEU A 192 2.91 22.91 11.50
C LEU A 192 2.89 21.87 10.37
N ASP A 193 3.73 22.07 9.35
CA ASP A 193 3.86 21.18 8.20
C ASP A 193 4.87 20.07 8.49
N THR A 194 4.87 19.02 7.66
CA THR A 194 5.98 18.08 7.67
C THR A 194 7.18 18.58 6.89
N GLU A 195 8.31 17.96 7.09
CA GLU A 195 9.51 18.18 6.28
C GLU A 195 9.23 17.78 4.80
N LEU A 196 10.00 18.41 3.90
CA LEU A 196 9.98 18.06 2.47
C LEU A 196 10.70 16.74 2.24
N VAL A 197 10.03 15.83 1.54
CA VAL A 197 10.57 14.50 1.19
C VAL A 197 10.72 14.39 -0.33
N MET A 198 11.95 14.13 -0.78
CA MET A 198 12.29 13.97 -2.19
C MET A 198 11.90 12.59 -2.72
N THR A 199 11.30 12.57 -3.88
CA THR A 199 10.96 11.39 -4.67
C THR A 199 11.51 11.55 -6.08
N THR A 200 11.37 10.55 -6.93
CA THR A 200 11.68 10.72 -8.35
C THR A 200 10.69 11.70 -8.98
N GLY A 201 11.17 12.87 -9.33
CA GLY A 201 10.42 13.91 -10.07
C GLY A 201 9.77 15.00 -9.24
N ALA A 202 9.59 14.85 -7.93
CA ALA A 202 8.97 15.86 -7.08
C ALA A 202 9.38 15.75 -5.61
N SER A 203 9.20 16.83 -4.86
CA SER A 203 9.22 16.80 -3.40
C SER A 203 7.80 16.84 -2.85
N LEU A 204 7.58 16.17 -1.75
CA LEU A 204 6.28 16.04 -1.07
C LEU A 204 6.37 16.58 0.34
N ARG A 205 5.32 17.23 0.80
CA ARG A 205 5.08 17.55 2.21
C ARG A 205 3.61 17.35 2.55
N PHE A 206 3.32 17.15 3.80
CA PHE A 206 1.96 17.07 4.32
C PHE A 206 1.69 18.27 5.23
N ASP A 207 0.56 18.94 4.99
CA ASP A 207 0.00 19.96 5.84
C ASP A 207 -1.29 19.40 6.46
N SER A 208 -1.42 19.51 7.77
CA SER A 208 -2.58 18.96 8.50
C SER A 208 -3.92 19.61 8.12
N VAL A 209 -3.89 20.81 7.56
CA VAL A 209 -5.09 21.56 7.14
C VAL A 209 -5.42 21.34 5.67
N CYS A 210 -4.41 21.26 4.83
CA CYS A 210 -4.55 21.26 3.37
C CYS A 210 -4.26 19.91 2.71
N GLY A 211 -3.65 18.97 3.42
CA GLY A 211 -3.32 17.63 2.91
C GLY A 211 -1.94 17.51 2.30
N LEU A 212 -1.75 16.53 1.40
CA LEU A 212 -0.48 16.24 0.77
C LEU A 212 -0.22 17.16 -0.43
N PHE A 213 0.91 17.87 -0.42
CA PHE A 213 1.36 18.75 -1.50
C PHE A 213 2.58 18.18 -2.19
N PHE A 214 2.74 18.53 -3.47
CA PHE A 214 3.97 18.31 -4.19
C PHE A 214 4.53 19.64 -4.72
N GLU A 215 5.84 19.75 -4.70
CA GLU A 215 6.58 20.92 -5.18
C GLU A 215 7.75 20.44 -6.06
N PRO A 216 8.09 21.14 -7.15
CA PRO A 216 9.32 20.83 -7.87
C PRO A 216 10.52 21.07 -6.95
N PHE A 217 11.48 20.14 -6.96
CA PHE A 217 12.74 20.36 -6.25
C PHE A 217 13.53 21.50 -6.92
N ILE A 218 13.88 22.50 -6.14
CA ILE A 218 14.71 23.63 -6.58
C ILE A 218 16.00 23.61 -5.75
N GLU A 219 17.13 23.42 -6.40
CA GLU A 219 18.46 23.44 -5.76
C GLU A 219 18.70 24.73 -4.97
N GLY A 220 19.23 24.59 -3.75
CA GLY A 220 19.50 25.71 -2.86
C GLY A 220 18.27 26.29 -2.16
N SER A 221 17.08 25.70 -2.37
CA SER A 221 15.85 26.06 -1.66
C SER A 221 15.77 25.39 -0.28
N SER A 222 14.59 25.05 0.17
CA SER A 222 14.39 24.31 1.42
C SER A 222 15.06 22.94 1.36
N PRO A 223 15.76 22.51 2.44
CA PRO A 223 16.35 21.17 2.48
C PRO A 223 15.28 20.08 2.42
N VAL A 224 15.61 18.97 1.76
CA VAL A 224 14.72 17.83 1.58
C VAL A 224 15.32 16.57 2.19
N MET A 225 14.47 15.70 2.73
CA MET A 225 14.81 14.32 3.03
C MET A 225 14.59 13.43 1.81
N VAL A 226 14.97 12.19 1.87
CA VAL A 226 14.79 11.24 0.77
C VAL A 226 13.87 10.10 1.17
N ALA A 227 12.96 9.73 0.28
CA ALA A 227 12.21 8.48 0.37
C ALA A 227 12.92 7.40 -0.44
N GLU A 228 13.28 6.31 0.21
CA GLU A 228 13.90 5.13 -0.40
C GLU A 228 12.84 4.06 -0.67
N ARG A 229 12.92 3.40 -1.83
CA ARG A 229 12.26 2.14 -2.07
C ARG A 229 13.19 1.00 -1.62
N VAL A 230 12.88 0.43 -0.47
CA VAL A 230 13.65 -0.68 0.09
C VAL A 230 13.43 -1.92 -0.78
N SER A 231 14.50 -2.44 -1.37
CA SER A 231 14.40 -3.65 -2.17
C SER A 231 14.12 -4.85 -1.28
N SER A 232 12.98 -5.51 -1.49
CA SER A 232 12.71 -6.82 -0.91
C SER A 232 13.61 -7.87 -1.56
N ARG A 233 14.91 -7.91 -1.20
CA ARG A 233 15.71 -9.08 -1.53
C ARG A 233 15.21 -10.21 -0.65
N PRO A 234 14.82 -11.37 -1.22
CA PRO A 234 14.59 -12.54 -0.41
C PRO A 234 15.90 -12.81 0.34
N GLY A 235 15.80 -12.89 1.66
CA GLY A 235 16.96 -13.12 2.53
C GLY A 235 17.80 -14.28 2.04
N LYS A 236 19.12 -14.06 2.05
CA LYS A 236 20.09 -15.13 1.92
C LYS A 236 20.00 -16.02 3.15
#